data_29f4fafa3dbe51fb99937e087bdee5f6
#
_entry.id   29f4fafa3dbe51fb99937e087bdee5f6
#
_cell.length_a   1.000
_cell.length_b   1.000
_cell.length_c   1.000
_cell.angle_alpha   90.00
_cell.angle_beta   90.00
_cell.angle_gamma   90.00
#
_symmetry.space_group_name_H-M   'P 1'
#
loop_
_entity.id
_entity.type
_entity.pdbx_description
1 polymer ?
#
loop_
_entity_poly.entity_id
_entity_poly.type
_entity_poly.pdbx_seq_one_letter_code
_entity_poly.pdbx_strand_id
1 'polypeptide(L)' 'AKDVFITSQLRTALIFNNQIKSGNYTLETINKNIYIFGIAMNNEEKKEVIKEAEKIYDTKKVIPAIYLVSELSRNKS' A
#
# COMPACT_ATOMS: atom_id res chain seq x y z
N ALA A 1 -18.63 -6.18 4.29
CA ALA A 1 -18.03 -6.24 5.60
C ALA A 1 -16.60 -6.79 5.59
N LYS A 2 -16.38 -7.86 4.79
CA LYS A 2 -15.03 -8.43 4.73
C LYS A 2 -14.03 -7.49 4.08
N ASP A 3 -14.46 -6.74 3.06
CA ASP A 3 -13.57 -5.80 2.40
C ASP A 3 -13.13 -4.68 3.35
N VAL A 4 -14.05 -4.20 4.17
CA VAL A 4 -13.72 -3.19 5.17
C VAL A 4 -12.71 -3.75 6.18
N PHE A 5 -12.91 -5.00 6.56
CA PHE A 5 -12.02 -5.64 7.51
C PHE A 5 -10.61 -5.79 6.95
N ILE A 6 -10.51 -6.17 5.67
CA ILE A 6 -9.22 -6.29 5.01
C ILE A 6 -8.51 -4.94 4.96
N THR A 7 -9.21 -3.89 4.57
CA THR A 7 -8.63 -2.55 4.52
C THR A 7 -8.13 -2.11 5.90
N SER A 8 -8.93 -2.35 6.93
CA SER A 8 -8.55 -1.94 8.28
C SER A 8 -7.31 -2.69 8.77
N GLN A 9 -7.22 -3.97 8.48
CA GLN A 9 -6.05 -4.74 8.88
C GLN A 9 -4.80 -4.22 8.20
N LEU A 10 -4.89 -3.94 6.91
CA LEU A 10 -3.73 -3.48 6.18
C LEU A 10 -3.31 -2.09 6.66
N ARG A 11 -4.26 -1.20 6.88
CA ARG A 11 -3.92 0.13 7.39
C ARG A 11 -3.19 0.04 8.71
N THR A 12 -3.66 -0.82 9.60
CA THR A 12 -3.01 -1.02 10.88
C THR A 12 -1.59 -1.55 10.70
N ALA A 13 -1.42 -2.50 9.78
CA ALA A 13 -0.10 -3.07 9.51
C ALA A 13 0.87 -2.01 8.99
N LEU A 14 0.38 -1.14 8.12
CA LEU A 14 1.24 -0.07 7.59
C LEU A 14 1.65 0.91 8.68
N ILE A 15 0.71 1.24 9.57
CA ILE A 15 1.00 2.17 10.67
C ILE A 15 2.08 1.61 11.59
N PHE A 16 2.05 0.32 11.84
CA PHE A 16 3.01 -0.30 12.74
C PHE A 16 4.35 -0.61 12.08
N ASN A 17 4.45 -0.49 10.78
CA ASN A 17 5.71 -0.75 10.09
C ASN A 17 6.53 0.53 10.01
N ASN A 18 7.64 0.57 10.72
CA ASN A 18 8.48 1.78 10.81
C ASN A 18 9.07 2.23 9.49
N GLN A 19 9.13 1.34 8.52
CA GLN A 19 9.71 1.65 7.22
C GLN A 19 8.70 2.27 6.26
N ILE A 20 7.44 2.35 6.68
CA ILE A 20 6.37 2.82 5.82
C ILE A 20 5.75 4.09 6.38
N LYS A 21 5.64 5.11 5.55
CA LYS A 21 4.90 6.32 5.90
C LYS A 21 3.44 6.12 5.48
N SER A 22 2.67 5.56 6.39
CA SER A 22 1.31 5.11 6.09
C SER A 22 0.39 6.21 5.58
N GLY A 23 0.63 7.44 5.98
CA GLY A 23 -0.18 8.56 5.52
C GLY A 23 -0.08 8.87 4.04
N ASN A 24 0.94 8.33 3.37
CA ASN A 24 1.14 8.56 1.95
C ASN A 24 0.39 7.57 1.07
N TYR A 25 -0.40 6.69 1.66
CA TYR A 25 -1.07 5.64 0.91
C TYR A 25 -2.57 5.66 1.13
N THR A 26 -3.29 5.39 0.06
CA THR A 26 -4.74 5.23 0.09
C THR A 26 -5.04 3.78 -0.24
N LEU A 27 -5.87 3.15 0.58
CA LEU A 27 -6.19 1.75 0.44
C LEU A 27 -7.66 1.57 0.09
N GLU A 28 -7.91 0.65 -0.83
CA GLU A 28 -9.27 0.33 -1.21
C GLU A 28 -9.36 -1.17 -1.44
N THR A 29 -10.40 -1.80 -0.94
CA THR A 29 -10.58 -3.24 -1.13
C THR A 29 -11.92 -3.48 -1.80
N ILE A 30 -11.89 -4.15 -2.94
CA ILE A 30 -13.09 -4.47 -3.71
C ILE A 30 -13.04 -5.95 -4.04
N ASN A 31 -14.03 -6.71 -3.60
CA ASN A 31 -14.09 -8.16 -3.85
C ASN A 31 -12.80 -8.85 -3.45
N LYS A 32 -12.25 -8.47 -2.30
CA LYS A 32 -11.03 -9.04 -1.74
C LYS A 32 -9.77 -8.73 -2.54
N ASN A 33 -9.86 -7.79 -3.48
CA ASN A 33 -8.70 -7.28 -4.18
C ASN A 33 -8.29 -5.96 -3.52
N ILE A 34 -7.05 -5.85 -3.10
CA ILE A 34 -6.55 -4.64 -2.45
C ILE A 34 -5.91 -3.73 -3.49
N TYR A 35 -6.43 -2.51 -3.58
CA TYR A 35 -5.85 -1.47 -4.44
C TYR A 35 -5.09 -0.50 -3.54
N ILE A 36 -3.83 -0.30 -3.83
CA ILE A 36 -2.97 0.58 -3.04
C ILE A 36 -2.49 1.71 -3.92
N PHE A 37 -2.85 2.93 -3.54
CA PHE A 37 -2.40 4.14 -4.25
C PHE A 37 -1.51 4.94 -3.33
N GLY A 38 -0.40 5.43 -3.85
CA GLY A 38 0.42 6.26 -2.99
C GLY A 38 1.80 6.54 -3.54
N ILE A 39 2.63 7.10 -2.66
CA ILE A 39 3.97 7.52 -3.01
C ILE A 39 4.94 6.93 -2.00
N ALA A 40 5.95 6.23 -2.50
CA ALA A 40 7.00 5.66 -1.66
C ALA A 40 8.29 6.46 -1.82
N MET A 41 9.05 6.56 -0.75
CA MET A 41 10.33 7.27 -0.79
C MET A 41 11.35 6.53 -1.64
N ASN A 42 11.30 5.21 -1.62
CA ASN A 42 12.25 4.39 -2.37
C ASN A 42 11.64 3.01 -2.61
N ASN A 43 12.38 2.17 -3.33
CA ASN A 43 11.91 0.84 -3.66
C ASN A 43 11.71 -0.05 -2.44
N GLU A 44 12.52 0.14 -1.42
CA GLU A 44 12.40 -0.66 -0.20
C GLU A 44 11.07 -0.41 0.48
N GLU A 45 10.66 0.84 0.57
CA GLU A 45 9.37 1.16 1.16
C GLU A 45 8.24 0.56 0.33
N LYS A 46 8.32 0.69 -0.99
CA LYS A 46 7.31 0.13 -1.88
C LYS A 46 7.16 -1.37 -1.67
N LYS A 47 8.29 -2.07 -1.58
CA LYS A 47 8.27 -3.51 -1.36
C LYS A 47 7.65 -3.87 -0.02
N GLU A 48 7.95 -3.07 1.00
CA GLU A 48 7.38 -3.32 2.33
C GLU A 48 5.86 -3.18 2.32
N VAL A 49 5.34 -2.17 1.62
CA VAL A 49 3.91 -1.97 1.53
C VAL A 49 3.25 -3.18 0.86
N ILE A 50 3.80 -3.63 -0.24
CA ILE A 50 3.25 -4.77 -0.97
C ILE A 50 3.32 -6.03 -0.11
N LYS A 51 4.43 -6.21 0.59
CA LYS A 51 4.62 -7.37 1.46
C LYS A 51 3.58 -7.40 2.58
N GLU A 52 3.33 -6.25 3.19
CA GLU A 52 2.30 -6.20 4.24
C GLU A 52 0.93 -6.55 3.68
N ALA A 53 0.62 -6.06 2.48
CA ALA A 53 -0.67 -6.35 1.86
C ALA A 53 -0.82 -7.85 1.56
N GLU A 54 0.26 -8.48 1.11
CA GLU A 54 0.21 -9.89 0.76
C GLU A 54 0.03 -10.80 1.97
N LYS A 55 0.32 -10.29 3.15
CA LYS A 55 0.13 -11.06 4.39
C LYS A 55 -1.30 -11.05 4.90
N ILE A 56 -2.13 -10.15 4.39
CA ILE A 56 -3.49 -10.02 4.90
C ILE A 56 -4.31 -11.24 4.50
N TYR A 57 -4.92 -11.86 5.50
CA TYR A 57 -5.73 -13.07 5.29
C TYR A 57 -6.92 -12.76 4.39
N ASP A 58 -7.26 -13.70 3.54
CA ASP A 58 -8.46 -13.62 2.69
C ASP A 58 -8.35 -12.62 1.56
N THR A 59 -7.15 -12.15 1.27
CA THR A 59 -6.91 -11.26 0.13
C THR A 59 -6.68 -12.09 -1.13
N LYS A 60 -7.37 -11.74 -2.21
CA LYS A 60 -7.19 -12.42 -3.48
C LYS A 60 -6.03 -11.87 -4.28
N LYS A 61 -5.98 -10.55 -4.42
CA LYS A 61 -4.96 -9.88 -5.22
C LYS A 61 -4.55 -8.58 -4.58
N VAL A 62 -3.31 -8.19 -4.82
CA VAL A 62 -2.81 -6.87 -4.44
C VAL A 62 -2.47 -6.14 -5.73
N ILE A 63 -3.10 -5.00 -5.94
CA ILE A 63 -2.90 -4.19 -7.13
C ILE A 63 -2.28 -2.86 -6.70
N PRO A 64 -0.95 -2.74 -6.74
CA PRO A 64 -0.30 -1.52 -6.29
C PRO A 64 -0.20 -0.51 -7.42
N ALA A 65 -0.55 0.73 -7.11
CA ALA A 65 -0.32 1.88 -7.97
C ALA A 65 0.52 2.86 -7.15
N ILE A 66 1.76 2.48 -6.91
CA ILE A 66 2.66 3.21 -6.04
C ILE A 66 3.77 3.83 -6.87
N TYR A 67 3.91 5.15 -6.74
CA TYR A 67 4.95 5.90 -7.46
C TYR A 67 6.08 6.21 -6.51
N LEU A 68 7.30 6.25 -7.02
CA LEU A 68 8.44 6.64 -6.24
C LEU A 68 8.60 8.15 -6.30
N VAL A 69 9.12 8.73 -5.22
CA VAL A 69 9.38 10.16 -5.20
C VAL A 69 10.27 10.56 -6.35
N SER A 70 11.29 9.74 -6.66
CA SER A 70 12.21 10.05 -7.76
C SER A 70 11.51 10.10 -9.11
N GLU A 71 10.46 9.27 -9.29
CA GLU A 71 9.71 9.28 -10.54
C GLU A 71 8.93 10.58 -10.72
N LEU A 72 8.40 11.09 -9.63
CA LEU A 72 7.64 12.33 -9.67
C LEU A 72 8.56 13.52 -9.91
N SER A 73 9.76 13.49 -9.34
CA SER A 73 10.73 14.57 -9.52
C SER A 73 11.13 14.75 -10.96
N ARG A 74 11.15 13.68 -11.73
CA ARG A 74 11.60 13.74 -13.12
C ARG A 74 10.71 14.59 -13.99
N ASN A 75 9.50 14.81 -13.57
CA ASN A 75 8.56 15.61 -14.37
C ASN A 75 8.76 17.10 -14.24
N LYS A 76 9.75 17.52 -13.49
CA LYS A 76 9.96 18.94 -13.23
C LYS A 76 10.85 19.64 -14.23
N SER A 77 11.39 18.93 -15.13
CA SER A 77 12.32 19.52 -16.10
C SER A 77 11.69 20.60 -16.97
#